data_601375852e7da7f689b21f21ff1ca4c4
#
_entry.id   601375852e7da7f689b21f21ff1ca4c4
#
_cell.length_a   1.000
_cell.length_b   1.000
_cell.length_c   1.000
_cell.angle_alpha   90.00
_cell.angle_beta   90.00
_cell.angle_gamma   90.00
#
_symmetry.space_group_name_H-M   'P 1'
#
loop_
_entity.id
_entity.type
_entity.pdbx_description
1 polymer ?
#
loop_
_entity_poly.entity_id
_entity_poly.type
_entity_poly.pdbx_seq_one_letter_code
_entity_poly.pdbx_strand_id
1 'polypeptide(L)'
;MSEVSIIKFNTNAIRIVMKDDDPWFVAADVCAVLDIKNPSDAIKALDDDECLTLDIGEGQKIGRGGAQKFNIINESGLYALILRSRKPEARKFRKWVTSEVLPSIRKTGQYVMRITPEQKGELQRLIAQRFPEGKHRPYAWSRFNNHFGIASYKDLPQRRFSEAVEYIKTMPLKSEDEYVLIMLPKSKALELI
;
A
#
# COMPACT_ATOMS: atom_id res chain seq x y z
N MET A 1 -17.41 13.62 21.32
CA MET A 1 -18.49 13.01 20.51
C MET A 1 -17.83 12.12 19.48
N SER A 2 -18.18 10.83 19.47
CA SER A 2 -17.59 9.91 18.49
C SER A 2 -18.22 10.18 17.12
N GLU A 3 -17.45 10.66 16.18
CA GLU A 3 -17.90 10.89 14.80
C GLU A 3 -17.94 9.55 14.07
N VAL A 4 -19.11 9.23 13.48
CA VAL A 4 -19.28 7.99 12.70
C VAL A 4 -19.07 8.33 11.23
N SER A 5 -18.05 7.75 10.64
CA SER A 5 -17.77 7.82 9.20
C SER A 5 -18.15 6.51 8.50
N ILE A 6 -18.30 6.56 7.18
CA ILE A 6 -18.66 5.39 6.36
C ILE A 6 -17.62 5.23 5.28
N ILE A 7 -16.98 4.05 5.23
CA ILE A 7 -16.12 3.63 4.12
C ILE A 7 -16.89 2.65 3.24
N LYS A 8 -16.83 2.86 1.93
CA LYS A 8 -17.38 1.90 0.95
C LYS A 8 -16.30 0.88 0.55
N PHE A 9 -16.60 -0.39 0.74
CA PHE A 9 -15.78 -1.48 0.22
C PHE A 9 -16.62 -2.30 -0.77
N ASN A 10 -16.33 -2.17 -2.06
CA ASN A 10 -17.17 -2.66 -3.17
C ASN A 10 -18.61 -2.11 -3.04
N THR A 11 -19.60 -3.00 -2.96
CA THR A 11 -21.03 -2.65 -2.78
C THR A 11 -21.45 -2.50 -1.31
N ASN A 12 -20.56 -2.78 -0.37
CA ASN A 12 -20.85 -2.77 1.06
C ASN A 12 -20.33 -1.48 1.71
N ALA A 13 -21.09 -0.98 2.68
CA ALA A 13 -20.71 0.14 3.53
C ALA A 13 -20.25 -0.39 4.89
N ILE A 14 -19.10 0.05 5.38
CA ILE A 14 -18.58 -0.26 6.71
C ILE A 14 -18.60 1.03 7.51
N ARG A 15 -19.30 1.03 8.64
CA ARG A 15 -19.31 2.15 9.59
C ARG A 15 -18.05 2.11 10.44
N ILE A 16 -17.45 3.28 10.63
CA ILE A 16 -16.23 3.47 11.42
C ILE A 16 -16.49 4.52 12.48
N VAL A 17 -16.01 4.27 13.67
CA VAL A 17 -16.03 5.16 14.81
C VAL A 17 -14.59 5.47 15.20
N MET A 18 -14.22 6.74 15.26
CA MET A 18 -12.92 7.14 15.79
C MET A 18 -12.96 7.13 17.31
N LYS A 19 -12.03 6.44 17.95
CA LYS A 19 -11.86 6.38 19.39
C LYS A 19 -10.37 6.49 19.71
N ASP A 20 -10.00 7.50 20.49
CA ASP A 20 -8.60 7.77 20.88
C ASP A 20 -7.64 7.86 19.66
N ASP A 21 -8.11 8.50 18.57
CA ASP A 21 -7.46 8.63 17.26
C ASP A 21 -7.33 7.33 16.45
N ASP A 22 -7.79 6.20 16.97
CA ASP A 22 -7.78 4.92 16.29
C ASP A 22 -9.16 4.60 15.65
N PRO A 23 -9.17 3.96 14.45
CA PRO A 23 -10.40 3.55 13.80
C PRO A 23 -10.96 2.25 14.41
N TRP A 24 -12.23 2.29 14.78
CA TRP A 24 -13.00 1.14 15.22
C TRP A 24 -14.12 0.84 14.23
N PHE A 25 -14.28 -0.40 13.85
CA PHE A 25 -15.18 -0.85 12.79
C PHE A 25 -16.42 -1.52 13.39
N VAL A 26 -17.60 -1.24 12.85
CA VAL A 26 -18.82 -1.95 13.28
C VAL A 26 -18.71 -3.43 12.88
N ALA A 27 -18.65 -4.31 13.85
CA ALA A 27 -18.36 -5.72 13.65
C ALA A 27 -19.38 -6.42 12.74
N ALA A 28 -20.67 -6.05 12.83
CA ALA A 28 -21.71 -6.60 11.96
C ALA A 28 -21.47 -6.26 10.48
N ASP A 29 -21.02 -5.04 10.18
CA ASP A 29 -20.73 -4.62 8.81
C ASP A 29 -19.51 -5.38 8.25
N VAL A 30 -18.46 -5.53 9.06
CA VAL A 30 -17.27 -6.32 8.71
C VAL A 30 -17.64 -7.78 8.46
N CYS A 31 -18.44 -8.38 9.35
CA CYS A 31 -18.90 -9.76 9.18
C CYS A 31 -19.72 -9.94 7.90
N ALA A 32 -20.59 -8.98 7.55
CA ALA A 32 -21.35 -9.01 6.31
C ALA A 32 -20.43 -8.96 5.08
N VAL A 33 -19.40 -8.09 5.09
CA VAL A 33 -18.39 -8.02 4.03
C VAL A 33 -17.62 -9.34 3.91
N LEU A 34 -17.26 -9.95 5.02
CA LEU A 34 -16.48 -11.20 5.07
C LEU A 34 -17.33 -12.47 4.90
N ASP A 35 -18.66 -12.34 4.73
CA ASP A 35 -19.62 -13.46 4.63
C ASP A 35 -19.58 -14.37 5.86
N ILE A 36 -19.43 -13.76 7.03
CA ILE A 36 -19.47 -14.45 8.31
C ILE A 36 -20.93 -14.49 8.78
N LYS A 37 -21.52 -15.68 8.77
CA LYS A 37 -22.94 -15.86 9.05
C LYS A 37 -23.34 -15.58 10.50
N ASN A 38 -22.43 -15.81 11.44
CA ASN A 38 -22.67 -15.57 12.86
C ASN A 38 -21.68 -14.56 13.43
N PRO A 39 -21.99 -13.24 13.37
CA PRO A 39 -21.14 -12.20 13.94
C PRO A 39 -20.88 -12.37 15.43
N SER A 40 -21.86 -12.86 16.21
CA SER A 40 -21.71 -13.03 17.66
C SER A 40 -20.62 -14.04 18.01
N ASP A 41 -20.56 -15.17 17.29
CA ASP A 41 -19.53 -16.18 17.52
C ASP A 41 -18.16 -15.71 17.00
N ALA A 42 -18.14 -14.93 15.91
CA ALA A 42 -16.92 -14.35 15.40
C ALA A 42 -16.28 -13.37 16.40
N ILE A 43 -17.11 -12.54 17.05
CA ILE A 43 -16.67 -11.56 18.04
C ILE A 43 -16.18 -12.27 19.33
N LYS A 44 -16.87 -13.30 19.79
CA LYS A 44 -16.45 -14.10 20.97
C LYS A 44 -15.08 -14.77 20.80
N ALA A 45 -14.62 -14.91 19.58
CA ALA A 45 -13.33 -15.50 19.26
C ALA A 45 -12.20 -14.46 19.12
N LEU A 46 -12.48 -13.18 19.37
CA LEU A 46 -11.54 -12.08 19.47
C LEU A 46 -11.08 -11.92 20.93
N ASP A 47 -9.94 -11.28 21.11
CA ASP A 47 -9.44 -10.95 22.43
C ASP A 47 -10.24 -9.78 23.04
N ASP A 48 -10.25 -9.66 24.39
CA ASP A 48 -11.07 -8.67 25.10
C ASP A 48 -10.76 -7.23 24.72
N ASP A 49 -9.54 -6.93 24.32
CA ASP A 49 -9.08 -5.62 23.86
C ASP A 49 -9.40 -5.35 22.37
N GLU A 50 -9.78 -6.36 21.61
CA GLU A 50 -10.10 -6.27 20.20
C GLU A 50 -11.56 -5.91 19.92
N CYS A 51 -12.45 -6.02 20.92
CA CYS A 51 -13.89 -5.78 20.77
C CYS A 51 -14.45 -4.96 21.93
N LEU A 52 -15.28 -3.97 21.59
CA LEU A 52 -16.02 -3.16 22.55
C LEU A 52 -17.50 -3.07 22.16
N THR A 53 -18.37 -2.94 23.16
CA THR A 53 -19.78 -2.60 22.93
C THR A 53 -19.93 -1.08 23.05
N LEU A 54 -20.33 -0.42 21.97
CA LEU A 54 -20.64 1.00 21.95
C LEU A 54 -22.14 1.18 22.10
N ASP A 55 -22.54 1.97 23.09
CA ASP A 55 -23.92 2.45 23.29
C ASP A 55 -24.05 3.83 22.66
N ILE A 56 -24.76 3.91 21.55
CA ILE A 56 -25.07 5.18 20.91
C ILE A 56 -26.40 5.65 21.46
N GLY A 57 -26.35 6.55 22.47
CA GLY A 57 -27.51 7.12 23.13
C GLY A 57 -28.51 7.76 22.14
N GLU A 58 -29.71 8.06 22.61
CA GLU A 58 -30.93 8.45 21.84
C GLU A 58 -30.78 9.64 20.86
N GLY A 59 -29.63 10.28 20.74
CA GLY A 59 -29.39 11.47 19.91
C GLY A 59 -28.83 11.23 18.51
N GLN A 60 -28.22 10.07 18.23
CA GLN A 60 -27.61 9.76 16.92
C GLN A 60 -28.32 8.61 16.24
N LYS A 61 -29.24 8.93 15.32
CA LYS A 61 -29.93 7.93 14.49
C LYS A 61 -28.98 7.38 13.43
N ILE A 62 -28.37 6.22 13.70
CA ILE A 62 -27.67 5.40 12.70
C ILE A 62 -28.61 4.26 12.31
N GLY A 63 -29.62 4.58 11.49
CA GLY A 63 -30.63 3.62 11.04
C GLY A 63 -32.02 3.81 11.71
N ARG A 64 -33.02 3.04 11.26
CA ARG A 64 -34.39 3.05 11.81
C ARG A 64 -34.42 2.32 13.16
N GLY A 65 -34.57 3.05 14.28
CA GLY A 65 -34.83 2.49 15.61
C GLY A 65 -34.00 3.15 16.72
N GLY A 66 -34.53 3.15 18.00
CA GLY A 66 -33.95 3.83 19.17
C GLY A 66 -32.52 3.44 19.54
N ALA A 67 -32.08 3.70 20.80
CA ALA A 67 -30.75 3.44 21.30
C ALA A 67 -30.21 2.06 20.82
N GLN A 68 -29.17 2.06 20.01
CA GLN A 68 -28.61 0.83 19.45
C GLN A 68 -27.23 0.56 20.04
N LYS A 69 -27.06 -0.63 20.58
CA LYS A 69 -25.76 -1.15 20.98
C LYS A 69 -25.11 -1.81 19.79
N PHE A 70 -23.89 -1.39 19.47
CA PHE A 70 -23.07 -1.98 18.42
C PHE A 70 -21.82 -2.57 19.02
N ASN A 71 -21.46 -3.76 18.58
CA ASN A 71 -20.11 -4.23 18.79
C ASN A 71 -19.21 -3.61 17.74
N ILE A 72 -18.13 -2.96 18.20
CA ILE A 72 -17.08 -2.40 17.37
C ILE A 72 -15.79 -3.17 17.63
N ILE A 73 -14.99 -3.33 16.60
CA ILE A 73 -13.69 -3.99 16.66
C ILE A 73 -12.60 -3.04 16.21
N ASN A 74 -11.45 -3.13 16.84
CA ASN A 74 -10.26 -2.38 16.44
C ASN A 74 -9.58 -3.01 15.21
N GLU A 75 -8.46 -2.47 14.79
CA GLU A 75 -7.73 -2.93 13.62
C GLU A 75 -7.19 -4.37 13.80
N SER A 76 -6.74 -4.75 15.00
CA SER A 76 -6.31 -6.13 15.30
C SER A 76 -7.46 -7.11 15.12
N GLY A 77 -8.63 -6.85 15.73
CA GLY A 77 -9.82 -7.66 15.56
C GLY A 77 -10.29 -7.75 14.09
N LEU A 78 -10.20 -6.65 13.34
CA LEU A 78 -10.48 -6.66 11.90
C LEU A 78 -9.54 -7.64 11.16
N TYR A 79 -8.24 -7.58 11.42
CA TYR A 79 -7.29 -8.51 10.81
C TYR A 79 -7.52 -9.94 11.24
N ALA A 80 -7.83 -10.20 12.51
CA ALA A 80 -8.17 -11.54 13.00
C ALA A 80 -9.36 -12.13 12.24
N LEU A 81 -10.43 -11.35 11.99
CA LEU A 81 -11.58 -11.80 11.20
C LEU A 81 -11.22 -12.02 9.72
N ILE A 82 -10.43 -11.14 9.10
CA ILE A 82 -9.98 -11.30 7.72
C ILE A 82 -9.15 -12.59 7.57
N LEU A 83 -8.23 -12.84 8.48
CA LEU A 83 -7.35 -14.02 8.42
C LEU A 83 -8.12 -15.34 8.56
N ARG A 84 -9.27 -15.34 9.25
CA ARG A 84 -10.16 -16.50 9.42
C ARG A 84 -11.17 -16.67 8.28
N SER A 85 -11.45 -15.60 7.51
CA SER A 85 -12.44 -15.62 6.42
C SER A 85 -12.04 -16.56 5.28
N ARG A 86 -13.05 -17.20 4.68
CA ARG A 86 -12.91 -18.09 3.51
C ARG A 86 -13.11 -17.37 2.18
N LYS A 87 -13.48 -16.09 2.19
CA LYS A 87 -13.66 -15.31 0.96
C LYS A 87 -12.40 -15.25 0.11
N PRO A 88 -12.54 -15.26 -1.23
CA PRO A 88 -11.39 -15.16 -2.15
C PRO A 88 -10.54 -13.92 -1.90
N GLU A 89 -11.16 -12.77 -1.62
CA GLU A 89 -10.49 -11.50 -1.33
C GLU A 89 -9.69 -11.58 -0.03
N ALA A 90 -10.25 -12.15 1.01
CA ALA A 90 -9.57 -12.36 2.28
C ALA A 90 -8.39 -13.35 2.14
N ARG A 91 -8.53 -14.38 1.28
CA ARG A 91 -7.41 -15.27 0.93
C ARG A 91 -6.28 -14.55 0.23
N LYS A 92 -6.60 -13.66 -0.72
CA LYS A 92 -5.60 -12.83 -1.42
C LYS A 92 -4.86 -11.93 -0.43
N PHE A 93 -5.60 -11.25 0.45
CA PHE A 93 -5.04 -10.41 1.50
C PHE A 93 -4.11 -11.21 2.43
N ARG A 94 -4.59 -12.35 2.96
CA ARG A 94 -3.78 -13.22 3.81
C ARG A 94 -2.50 -13.66 3.13
N LYS A 95 -2.60 -14.12 1.85
CA LYS A 95 -1.42 -14.53 1.09
C LYS A 95 -0.43 -13.38 0.91
N TRP A 96 -0.91 -12.21 0.57
CA TRP A 96 -0.07 -11.02 0.42
C TRP A 96 0.64 -10.65 1.74
N VAL A 97 -0.09 -10.57 2.85
CA VAL A 97 0.50 -10.27 4.16
C VAL A 97 1.56 -11.31 4.55
N THR A 98 1.26 -12.61 4.40
CA THR A 98 2.16 -13.67 4.87
C THR A 98 3.32 -13.96 3.93
N SER A 99 3.18 -13.72 2.62
CA SER A 99 4.23 -14.00 1.63
C SER A 99 5.08 -12.79 1.27
N GLU A 100 4.60 -11.56 1.53
CA GLU A 100 5.28 -10.33 1.13
C GLU A 100 5.50 -9.37 2.30
N VAL A 101 4.43 -8.93 2.96
CA VAL A 101 4.51 -7.88 3.99
C VAL A 101 5.34 -8.33 5.20
N LEU A 102 4.91 -9.39 5.87
CA LEU A 102 5.60 -9.88 7.07
C LEU A 102 7.04 -10.35 6.79
N PRO A 103 7.33 -11.09 5.71
CA PRO A 103 8.71 -11.42 5.35
C PRO A 103 9.57 -10.19 5.05
N SER A 104 9.01 -9.14 4.43
CA SER A 104 9.72 -7.88 4.19
C SER A 104 10.08 -7.21 5.51
N ILE A 105 9.09 -7.03 6.40
CA ILE A 105 9.32 -6.41 7.71
C ILE A 105 10.35 -7.19 8.52
N ARG A 106 10.25 -8.52 8.55
CA ARG A 106 11.22 -9.37 9.27
C ARG A 106 12.64 -9.24 8.74
N LYS A 107 12.82 -9.07 7.41
CA LYS A 107 14.15 -8.99 6.77
C LYS A 107 14.75 -7.59 6.84
N THR A 108 13.93 -6.54 6.72
CA THR A 108 14.40 -5.16 6.49
C THR A 108 13.94 -4.17 7.55
N GLY A 109 13.11 -4.61 8.52
CA GLY A 109 12.50 -3.75 9.53
C GLY A 109 11.29 -2.95 9.05
N GLN A 110 10.98 -2.97 7.75
CA GLN A 110 9.86 -2.19 7.18
C GLN A 110 9.25 -2.85 5.93
N TYR A 111 8.01 -2.48 5.63
CA TYR A 111 7.37 -2.77 4.36
C TYR A 111 7.26 -1.50 3.51
N VAL A 112 7.86 -1.50 2.33
CA VAL A 112 7.82 -0.38 1.39
C VAL A 112 7.02 -0.79 0.16
N MET A 113 5.87 -0.14 -0.06
CA MET A 113 5.10 -0.33 -1.29
C MET A 113 5.93 0.15 -2.48
N ARG A 114 6.16 -0.75 -3.44
CA ARG A 114 6.86 -0.46 -4.69
C ARG A 114 5.88 0.00 -5.76
N ILE A 115 6.39 0.65 -6.79
CA ILE A 115 5.60 1.06 -7.96
C ILE A 115 4.88 -0.13 -8.61
N THR A 116 3.65 0.13 -9.08
CA THR A 116 2.80 -0.87 -9.74
C THR A 116 3.33 -1.26 -11.13
N PRO A 117 2.85 -2.37 -11.73
CA PRO A 117 3.18 -2.71 -13.11
C PRO A 117 2.89 -1.59 -14.11
N GLU A 118 1.76 -0.87 -13.94
CA GLU A 118 1.36 0.26 -14.78
C GLU A 118 2.35 1.41 -14.65
N GLN A 119 2.73 1.76 -13.42
CA GLN A 119 3.72 2.78 -13.13
C GLN A 119 5.11 2.42 -13.68
N LYS A 120 5.50 1.14 -13.59
CA LYS A 120 6.74 0.65 -14.25
C LYS A 120 6.69 0.87 -15.76
N GLY A 121 5.57 0.52 -16.39
CA GLY A 121 5.36 0.73 -17.82
C GLY A 121 5.39 2.21 -18.21
N GLU A 122 4.87 3.09 -17.37
CA GLU A 122 4.93 4.54 -17.59
C GLU A 122 6.37 5.07 -17.55
N LEU A 123 7.16 4.71 -16.54
CA LEU A 123 8.58 5.10 -16.48
C LEU A 123 9.36 4.59 -17.69
N GLN A 124 9.09 3.35 -18.13
CA GLN A 124 9.72 2.80 -19.34
C GLN A 124 9.36 3.59 -20.59
N ARG A 125 8.10 4.00 -20.75
CA ARG A 125 7.66 4.84 -21.88
C ARG A 125 8.32 6.20 -21.85
N LEU A 126 8.39 6.85 -20.68
CA LEU A 126 9.05 8.14 -20.53
C LEU A 126 10.53 8.08 -20.88
N ILE A 127 11.24 7.07 -20.41
CA ILE A 127 12.66 6.84 -20.78
C ILE A 127 12.79 6.59 -22.29
N ALA A 128 11.89 5.78 -22.88
CA ALA A 128 11.94 5.50 -24.31
C ALA A 128 11.67 6.73 -25.18
N GLN A 129 10.77 7.62 -24.75
CA GLN A 129 10.48 8.89 -25.42
C GLN A 129 11.65 9.87 -25.31
N ARG A 130 12.25 9.99 -24.13
CA ARG A 130 13.34 10.92 -23.90
C ARG A 130 14.66 10.45 -24.50
N PHE A 131 14.88 9.13 -24.55
CA PHE A 131 16.06 8.48 -25.14
C PHE A 131 15.61 7.53 -26.26
N PRO A 132 15.25 8.07 -27.45
CA PRO A 132 14.75 7.27 -28.57
C PRO A 132 15.79 6.27 -29.04
N GLU A 133 17.07 6.64 -29.02
CA GLU A 133 18.16 5.72 -29.31
C GLU A 133 18.34 4.74 -28.14
N GLY A 134 18.07 3.47 -28.42
CA GLY A 134 18.13 2.40 -27.42
C GLY A 134 19.46 2.28 -26.68
N LYS A 135 20.57 2.66 -27.34
CA LYS A 135 21.94 2.63 -26.79
C LYS A 135 22.10 3.50 -25.54
N HIS A 136 21.31 4.58 -25.38
CA HIS A 136 21.40 5.52 -24.26
C HIS A 136 20.51 5.15 -23.04
N ARG A 137 19.56 4.22 -23.21
CA ARG A 137 18.65 3.82 -22.14
C ARG A 137 19.31 3.16 -20.94
N PRO A 138 20.34 2.30 -21.08
CA PRO A 138 21.07 1.74 -19.94
C PRO A 138 21.71 2.83 -19.08
N TYR A 139 22.27 3.86 -19.69
CA TYR A 139 22.80 5.01 -18.99
C TYR A 139 21.72 5.78 -18.22
N ALA A 140 20.60 6.07 -18.87
CA ALA A 140 19.47 6.75 -18.23
C ALA A 140 18.98 5.98 -16.99
N TRP A 141 18.86 4.67 -17.08
CA TRP A 141 18.48 3.81 -15.94
C TRP A 141 19.55 3.78 -14.85
N SER A 142 20.83 3.73 -15.20
CA SER A 142 21.91 3.80 -14.19
C SER A 142 21.85 5.12 -13.41
N ARG A 143 21.69 6.23 -14.13
CA ARG A 143 21.56 7.55 -13.52
C ARG A 143 20.31 7.68 -12.65
N PHE A 144 19.18 7.17 -13.14
CA PHE A 144 17.94 7.08 -12.39
C PHE A 144 18.12 6.29 -11.08
N ASN A 145 18.67 5.10 -11.17
CA ASN A 145 18.87 4.25 -10.01
C ASN A 145 19.80 4.89 -8.97
N ASN A 146 20.88 5.55 -9.43
CA ASN A 146 21.81 6.27 -8.56
C ASN A 146 21.15 7.47 -7.87
N HIS A 147 20.32 8.24 -8.59
CA HIS A 147 19.61 9.39 -8.04
C HIS A 147 18.63 8.96 -6.93
N PHE A 148 17.94 7.85 -7.13
CA PHE A 148 16.97 7.34 -6.17
C PHE A 148 17.58 6.43 -5.09
N GLY A 149 18.89 6.09 -5.19
CA GLY A 149 19.57 5.20 -4.26
C GLY A 149 19.01 3.77 -4.26
N ILE A 150 18.61 3.26 -5.43
CA ILE A 150 17.98 1.95 -5.61
C ILE A 150 18.79 1.07 -6.57
N ALA A 151 18.72 -0.26 -6.38
CA ALA A 151 19.41 -1.20 -7.27
C ALA A 151 18.75 -1.28 -8.65
N SER A 152 17.44 -1.07 -8.72
CA SER A 152 16.64 -1.10 -9.96
C SER A 152 15.46 -0.14 -9.85
N TYR A 153 15.06 0.49 -10.97
CA TYR A 153 13.83 1.29 -11.03
C TYR A 153 12.58 0.52 -10.55
N LYS A 154 12.60 -0.81 -10.62
CA LYS A 154 11.53 -1.68 -10.12
C LYS A 154 11.37 -1.62 -8.60
N ASP A 155 12.42 -1.19 -7.90
CA ASP A 155 12.46 -1.09 -6.44
C ASP A 155 12.06 0.30 -5.94
N LEU A 156 11.68 1.21 -6.86
CA LEU A 156 11.26 2.57 -6.51
C LEU A 156 10.06 2.53 -5.56
N PRO A 157 10.12 3.20 -4.40
CA PRO A 157 8.97 3.37 -3.52
C PRO A 157 7.83 4.10 -4.24
N GLN A 158 6.60 3.60 -4.12
CA GLN A 158 5.43 4.17 -4.80
C GLN A 158 5.22 5.65 -4.47
N ARG A 159 5.50 6.07 -3.24
CA ARG A 159 5.40 7.47 -2.80
C ARG A 159 6.33 8.42 -3.57
N ARG A 160 7.39 7.90 -4.19
CA ARG A 160 8.36 8.69 -4.99
C ARG A 160 8.06 8.65 -6.49
N PHE A 161 6.93 8.07 -6.91
CA PHE A 161 6.62 7.90 -8.32
C PHE A 161 6.51 9.26 -9.07
N SER A 162 5.81 10.24 -8.50
CA SER A 162 5.67 11.58 -9.11
C SER A 162 7.02 12.28 -9.26
N GLU A 163 7.88 12.17 -8.25
CA GLU A 163 9.26 12.68 -8.29
C GLU A 163 10.07 12.00 -9.41
N ALA A 164 9.89 10.68 -9.57
CA ALA A 164 10.57 9.92 -10.60
C ALA A 164 10.15 10.32 -12.03
N VAL A 165 8.86 10.57 -12.24
CA VAL A 165 8.33 11.09 -13.51
C VAL A 165 8.97 12.44 -13.84
N GLU A 166 9.03 13.35 -12.87
CA GLU A 166 9.60 14.69 -13.07
C GLU A 166 11.12 14.60 -13.29
N TYR A 167 11.81 13.77 -12.53
CA TYR A 167 13.24 13.54 -12.72
C TYR A 167 13.56 13.04 -14.14
N ILE A 168 12.81 12.10 -14.69
CA ILE A 168 13.02 11.63 -16.07
C ILE A 168 12.84 12.77 -17.07
N LYS A 169 11.84 13.65 -16.89
CA LYS A 169 11.61 14.79 -17.79
C LYS A 169 12.74 15.81 -17.76
N THR A 170 13.34 16.04 -16.60
CA THR A 170 14.36 17.06 -16.36
C THR A 170 15.79 16.52 -16.41
N MET A 171 15.95 15.19 -16.42
CA MET A 171 17.27 14.54 -16.47
C MET A 171 18.13 15.12 -17.61
N PRO A 172 19.35 15.63 -17.34
CA PRO A 172 20.20 16.17 -18.38
C PRO A 172 20.51 15.13 -19.46
N LEU A 173 20.38 15.55 -20.71
CA LEU A 173 20.93 14.81 -21.85
C LEU A 173 22.44 15.10 -21.88
N LYS A 174 23.26 14.06 -21.89
CA LYS A 174 24.71 14.21 -21.97
C LYS A 174 25.18 14.22 -23.42
N SER A 175 26.31 14.94 -23.68
CA SER A 175 27.00 14.86 -24.95
C SER A 175 27.51 13.44 -25.23
N GLU A 176 27.74 13.08 -26.51
CA GLU A 176 28.20 11.75 -26.89
C GLU A 176 29.51 11.33 -26.19
N ASP A 177 30.42 12.26 -25.94
CA ASP A 177 31.71 12.02 -25.27
C ASP A 177 31.56 11.55 -23.83
N GLU A 178 30.54 12.02 -23.13
CA GLU A 178 30.27 11.64 -21.72
C GLU A 178 29.62 10.25 -21.59
N TYR A 179 28.93 9.75 -22.64
CA TYR A 179 28.43 8.38 -22.69
C TYR A 179 29.56 7.36 -22.81
N VAL A 180 30.64 7.70 -23.54
CA VAL A 180 31.78 6.79 -23.72
C VAL A 180 32.51 6.58 -22.39
N LEU A 181 32.75 7.63 -21.62
CA LEU A 181 33.44 7.57 -20.32
C LEU A 181 32.75 6.69 -19.27
N ILE A 182 31.42 6.64 -19.29
CA ILE A 182 30.61 5.88 -18.29
C ILE A 182 30.47 4.41 -18.68
N MET A 183 30.55 4.09 -19.97
CA MET A 183 30.53 2.72 -20.47
C MET A 183 31.88 2.01 -20.40
N LEU A 184 32.96 2.75 -20.10
CA LEU A 184 34.27 2.17 -19.89
C LEU A 184 34.36 1.54 -18.48
N PRO A 185 34.97 0.34 -18.33
CA PRO A 185 35.31 -0.17 -17.02
C PRO A 185 36.19 0.85 -16.28
N LYS A 186 35.95 1.01 -14.96
CA LYS A 186 36.63 2.02 -14.11
C LYS A 186 38.16 2.03 -14.27
N SER A 187 38.77 0.92 -14.64
CA SER A 187 40.21 0.82 -14.93
C SER A 187 40.64 1.57 -16.20
N LYS A 188 39.76 1.78 -17.19
CA LYS A 188 40.05 2.51 -18.43
C LYS A 188 39.62 3.96 -18.39
N ALA A 189 38.72 4.36 -17.51
CA ALA A 189 38.27 5.74 -17.33
C ALA A 189 39.39 6.63 -16.73
N LEU A 190 40.30 6.04 -15.95
CA LEU A 190 41.44 6.74 -15.33
C LEU A 190 42.61 7.00 -16.28
N GLU A 191 42.66 6.34 -17.43
CA GLU A 191 43.74 6.55 -18.45
C GLU A 191 43.43 7.67 -19.44
N LEU A 192 42.22 8.25 -19.39
CA LEU A 192 41.74 9.31 -20.30
C LEU A 192 41.59 10.69 -19.64
N ILE A 193 41.96 10.81 -18.36
CA ILE A 193 42.05 12.06 -17.60
C ILE A 193 43.53 12.40 -17.33
#